data_011b56db363ad3fcea39e44ec947a818
#
_entry.id   011b56db363ad3fcea39e44ec947a818
#
_cell.length_a   1.000
_cell.length_b   1.000
_cell.length_c   1.000
_cell.angle_alpha   90.00
_cell.angle_beta   90.00
_cell.angle_gamma   90.00
#
_symmetry.space_group_name_H-M   'P 1'
#
loop_
_entity.id
_entity.type
_entity.pdbx_description
1 polymer ?
#
loop_
_entity_poly.entity_id
_entity_poly.type
_entity_poly.pdbx_seq_one_letter_code
_entity_poly.pdbx_strand_id
1 'polypeptide(L)'
;MIDKIAFNGSFVNVEILPTAMKHGQSKEDILYALERCIYDETLENDPNKTLAIGYDGNAKLLEVIFHVTSDEHIVVFHSMPCRKYYIERMGE
;
A
#
# COMPACT_ATOMS: atom_id res chain seq x y z
N MET A 1 0.59 -7.03 15.66
CA MET A 1 1.54 -5.93 15.91
C MET A 1 1.28 -4.80 14.94
N ILE A 2 1.33 -3.56 15.44
CA ILE A 2 1.08 -2.37 14.62
C ILE A 2 2.39 -1.65 14.40
N ASP A 3 2.70 -1.36 13.15
CA ASP A 3 3.90 -0.60 12.79
C ASP A 3 3.52 0.85 12.52
N LYS A 4 4.49 1.74 12.68
CA LYS A 4 4.29 3.16 12.40
C LYS A 4 5.26 3.57 11.30
N ILE A 5 4.72 4.17 10.24
CA ILE A 5 5.51 4.64 9.11
C ILE A 5 5.17 6.09 8.78
N ALA A 6 6.05 6.73 8.02
CA ALA A 6 5.74 8.01 7.40
C ALA A 6 5.06 7.74 6.06
N PHE A 7 3.87 8.29 5.87
CA PHE A 7 3.11 8.15 4.63
C PHE A 7 2.48 9.49 4.28
N ASN A 8 2.82 10.00 3.10
CA ASN A 8 2.31 11.29 2.61
C ASN A 8 2.48 12.44 3.61
N GLY A 9 3.65 12.49 4.26
CA GLY A 9 3.96 13.58 5.18
C GLY A 9 3.44 13.44 6.59
N SER A 10 2.76 12.35 6.91
CA SER A 10 2.22 12.09 8.25
C SER A 10 2.65 10.72 8.74
N PHE A 11 2.77 10.57 10.05
CA PHE A 11 2.97 9.25 10.63
C PHE A 11 1.64 8.54 10.77
N VAL A 12 1.58 7.29 10.30
CA VAL A 12 0.37 6.47 10.39
C VAL A 12 0.70 5.12 11.01
N ASN A 13 -0.25 4.58 11.75
CA ASN A 13 -0.17 3.21 12.28
C ASN A 13 -0.67 2.26 11.20
N VAL A 14 0.08 1.19 10.95
CA VAL A 14 -0.23 0.23 9.88
C VAL A 14 -0.44 -1.14 10.47
N GLU A 15 -1.61 -1.70 10.24
CA GLU A 15 -1.89 -3.09 10.52
C GLU A 15 -1.91 -3.84 9.19
N ILE A 16 -1.14 -4.94 9.09
CA ILE A 16 -1.08 -5.74 7.86
C ILE A 16 -1.78 -7.06 8.13
N LEU A 17 -2.88 -7.29 7.42
CA LEU A 17 -3.64 -8.53 7.56
C LEU A 17 -2.92 -9.67 6.83
N PRO A 18 -3.09 -10.93 7.28
CA PRO A 18 -2.48 -12.08 6.60
C PRO A 18 -2.83 -12.17 5.11
N THR A 19 -4.02 -11.75 4.72
CA THR A 19 -4.44 -11.74 3.31
C THR A 19 -3.57 -10.85 2.44
N ALA A 20 -2.96 -9.82 3.02
CA ALA A 20 -2.08 -8.92 2.29
C ALA A 20 -0.79 -9.60 1.84
N MET A 21 -0.44 -10.72 2.46
CA MET A 21 0.81 -11.43 2.19
C MET A 21 0.64 -12.70 1.37
N LYS A 22 -0.57 -12.99 0.91
CA LYS A 22 -0.84 -14.26 0.20
C LYS A 22 -0.15 -14.37 -1.16
N HIS A 23 0.28 -13.26 -1.73
CA HIS A 23 1.01 -13.26 -3.01
C HIS A 23 2.53 -13.28 -2.82
N GLY A 24 3.01 -13.57 -1.62
CA GLY A 24 4.42 -13.72 -1.33
C GLY A 24 5.14 -12.46 -0.86
N GLN A 25 4.41 -11.37 -0.65
CA GLN A 25 5.02 -10.13 -0.18
C GLN A 25 5.27 -10.22 1.33
N SER A 26 6.46 -9.82 1.77
CA SER A 26 6.77 -9.75 3.19
C SER A 26 6.18 -8.47 3.79
N LYS A 27 6.01 -8.47 5.11
CA LYS A 27 5.60 -7.28 5.83
C LYS A 27 6.56 -6.12 5.59
N GLU A 28 7.87 -6.40 5.61
CA GLU A 28 8.91 -5.39 5.40
C GLU A 28 8.80 -4.77 4.02
N ASP A 29 8.54 -5.56 2.99
CA ASP A 29 8.37 -5.05 1.63
C ASP A 29 7.14 -4.16 1.51
N ILE A 30 6.04 -4.55 2.16
CA ILE A 30 4.82 -3.76 2.16
C ILE A 30 5.05 -2.41 2.82
N LEU A 31 5.68 -2.41 4.00
CA LEU A 31 5.97 -1.16 4.72
C LEU A 31 6.94 -0.28 3.93
N TYR A 32 7.95 -0.89 3.34
CA TYR A 32 8.92 -0.16 2.53
C TYR A 32 8.24 0.52 1.35
N ALA A 33 7.35 -0.20 0.65
CA ALA A 33 6.65 0.35 -0.50
C ALA A 33 5.69 1.49 -0.09
N LEU A 34 5.03 1.36 1.06
CA LEU A 34 4.15 2.41 1.56
C LEU A 34 4.92 3.68 1.91
N GLU A 35 6.06 3.54 2.60
CA GLU A 35 6.88 4.70 2.95
C GLU A 35 7.44 5.40 1.73
N ARG A 36 7.67 4.67 0.65
CA ARG A 36 8.24 5.18 -0.59
C ARG A 36 7.22 5.18 -1.72
N CYS A 37 5.99 5.45 -1.34
CA CYS A 37 4.87 5.50 -2.27
C CYS A 37 5.10 6.59 -3.32
N ILE A 38 4.96 6.21 -4.59
CA ILE A 38 5.12 7.14 -5.71
C ILE A 38 3.80 7.54 -6.33
N TYR A 39 2.71 6.85 -5.97
CA TYR A 39 1.40 7.13 -6.52
C TYR A 39 0.34 6.56 -5.57
N ASP A 40 -0.71 7.31 -5.32
CA ASP A 40 -1.86 6.77 -4.61
C ASP A 40 -3.16 7.32 -5.18
N GLU A 41 -4.23 6.54 -5.03
CA GLU A 41 -5.56 6.98 -5.41
C GLU A 41 -6.63 6.25 -4.60
N THR A 42 -7.75 6.93 -4.37
CA THR A 42 -8.94 6.30 -3.81
C THR A 42 -9.58 5.46 -4.91
N LEU A 43 -9.96 4.22 -4.60
CA LEU A 43 -10.54 3.34 -5.59
C LEU A 43 -11.97 3.76 -5.91
N GLU A 44 -12.28 3.82 -7.20
CA GLU A 44 -13.55 4.30 -7.71
C GLU A 44 -14.74 3.47 -7.23
N ASN A 45 -14.54 2.15 -7.17
CA ASN A 45 -15.59 1.21 -6.78
C ASN A 45 -15.80 1.12 -5.27
N ASP A 46 -14.86 1.61 -4.48
CA ASP A 46 -14.95 1.53 -3.03
C ASP A 46 -14.14 2.68 -2.42
N PRO A 47 -14.79 3.81 -2.13
CA PRO A 47 -14.09 5.00 -1.64
C PRO A 47 -13.42 4.83 -0.28
N ASN A 48 -13.68 3.72 0.43
CA ASN A 48 -13.00 3.43 1.68
C ASN A 48 -11.64 2.76 1.45
N LYS A 49 -11.35 2.36 0.21
CA LYS A 49 -10.10 1.71 -0.15
C LYS A 49 -9.18 2.66 -0.89
N THR A 50 -7.91 2.63 -0.51
CA THR A 50 -6.87 3.41 -1.18
C THR A 50 -5.85 2.45 -1.75
N LEU A 51 -5.47 2.71 -3.01
CA LEU A 51 -4.39 2.04 -3.68
C LEU A 51 -3.13 2.88 -3.52
N ALA A 52 -2.03 2.26 -3.10
CA ALA A 52 -0.72 2.91 -3.10
C ALA A 52 0.22 2.07 -3.94
N ILE A 53 1.08 2.71 -4.72
CA ILE A 53 2.09 2.04 -5.52
C ILE A 53 3.45 2.56 -5.09
N GLY A 54 4.36 1.65 -4.77
CA GLY A 54 5.70 2.00 -4.36
C GLY A 54 6.66 0.86 -4.66
N TYR A 55 7.95 1.17 -4.63
CA TYR A 55 8.98 0.16 -4.84
C TYR A 55 9.27 -0.58 -3.53
N ASP A 56 9.44 -1.90 -3.63
CA ASP A 56 9.94 -2.69 -2.50
C ASP A 56 11.46 -2.54 -2.37
N GLY A 57 12.05 -3.24 -1.41
CA GLY A 57 13.49 -3.17 -1.17
C GLY A 57 14.35 -3.73 -2.30
N ASN A 58 13.75 -4.41 -3.27
CA ASN A 58 14.42 -4.96 -4.44
C ASN A 58 14.10 -4.18 -5.71
N ALA A 59 13.60 -2.97 -5.58
CA ALA A 59 13.25 -2.07 -6.69
C ALA A 59 12.14 -2.64 -7.59
N LYS A 60 11.25 -3.48 -7.04
CA LYS A 60 10.08 -3.97 -7.76
C LYS A 60 8.87 -3.17 -7.33
N LEU A 61 8.03 -2.79 -8.29
CA LEU A 61 6.80 -2.08 -7.98
C LEU A 61 5.78 -3.01 -7.33
N LEU A 62 5.24 -2.58 -6.19
CA LEU A 62 4.14 -3.25 -5.52
C LEU A 62 2.89 -2.39 -5.57
N GLU A 63 1.73 -3.03 -5.72
CA GLU A 63 0.46 -2.41 -5.43
C GLU A 63 0.04 -2.83 -4.03
N VAL A 64 -0.39 -1.86 -3.23
CA VAL A 64 -0.83 -2.10 -1.86
C VAL A 64 -2.19 -1.43 -1.69
N ILE A 65 -3.18 -2.18 -1.22
CA ILE A 65 -4.52 -1.63 -1.01
C ILE A 65 -4.84 -1.70 0.47
N PHE A 66 -5.34 -0.60 1.00
CA PHE A 66 -5.64 -0.50 2.42
C PHE A 66 -6.91 0.31 2.67
N HIS A 67 -7.47 0.13 3.87
CA HIS A 67 -8.55 0.93 4.40
C HIS A 67 -7.98 1.97 5.36
N VAL A 68 -8.51 3.18 5.28
CA VAL A 68 -8.21 4.20 6.29
C VAL A 68 -9.30 4.09 7.35
N THR A 69 -8.91 3.64 8.55
CA THR A 69 -9.88 3.40 9.64
C THR A 69 -10.01 4.58 10.59
N SER A 70 -9.00 5.45 10.61
CA SER A 70 -9.01 6.70 11.37
C SER A 70 -7.90 7.59 10.82
N ASP A 71 -7.78 8.82 11.33
CA ASP A 71 -6.84 9.81 10.82
C ASP A 71 -5.40 9.31 10.71
N GLU A 72 -4.99 8.42 11.61
CA GLU A 72 -3.61 7.98 11.68
C GLU A 72 -3.49 6.46 11.69
N HIS A 73 -4.50 5.76 11.15
CA HIS A 73 -4.52 4.29 11.17
C HIS A 73 -5.02 3.73 9.85
N ILE A 74 -4.23 2.83 9.28
CA ILE A 74 -4.61 2.12 8.05
C ILE A 74 -4.48 0.62 8.26
N VAL A 75 -5.30 -0.14 7.52
CA VAL A 75 -5.30 -1.60 7.54
C VAL A 75 -5.05 -2.09 6.13
N VAL A 76 -3.90 -2.75 5.92
CA VAL A 76 -3.52 -3.30 4.62
C VAL A 76 -4.12 -4.69 4.49
N PHE A 77 -4.88 -4.93 3.44
CA PHE A 77 -5.50 -6.23 3.19
C PHE A 77 -5.08 -6.87 1.87
N HIS A 78 -4.36 -6.15 1.02
CA HIS A 78 -3.93 -6.66 -0.29
C HIS A 78 -2.57 -6.07 -0.66
N SER A 79 -1.70 -6.92 -1.18
CA SER A 79 -0.46 -6.48 -1.85
C SER A 79 -0.05 -7.54 -2.87
N MET A 80 0.54 -7.10 -3.96
CA MET A 80 1.11 -7.99 -4.97
C MET A 80 2.00 -7.17 -5.90
N PRO A 81 2.79 -7.83 -6.77
CA PRO A 81 3.51 -7.09 -7.80
C PRO A 81 2.51 -6.23 -8.59
N CYS A 82 2.89 -4.98 -8.85
CA CYS A 82 1.96 -4.02 -9.44
C CYS A 82 1.51 -4.48 -10.82
N ARG A 83 0.21 -4.60 -11.00
CA ARG A 83 -0.36 -5.02 -12.28
C ARG A 83 -0.26 -3.92 -13.31
N LYS A 84 -0.14 -4.33 -14.57
CA LYS A 84 0.02 -3.42 -15.71
C LYS A 84 -1.05 -2.34 -15.77
N TYR A 85 -2.28 -2.70 -15.44
CA TYR A 85 -3.41 -1.78 -15.40
C TYR A 85 -3.09 -0.53 -14.56
N TYR A 86 -2.53 -0.74 -13.36
CA TYR A 86 -2.20 0.37 -12.47
C TYR A 86 -0.95 1.12 -12.92
N ILE A 87 0.00 0.41 -13.50
CA ILE A 87 1.21 1.06 -14.04
C ILE A 87 0.82 2.04 -15.15
N GLU A 88 -0.10 1.64 -16.00
CA GLU A 88 -0.58 2.50 -17.08
C GLU A 88 -1.34 3.71 -16.54
N ARG A 89 -2.11 3.53 -15.46
CA ARG A 89 -2.82 4.64 -14.83
C ARG A 89 -1.88 5.71 -14.28
N MET A 90 -0.72 5.31 -13.78
CA MET A 90 0.25 6.29 -13.28
C MET A 90 0.75 7.24 -14.36
N GLY A 91 0.73 6.81 -15.60
CA GLY A 91 1.17 7.62 -16.74
C GLY A 91 0.11 8.51 -17.34
N GLU A 92 -1.11 8.46 -16.82
CA GLU A 92 -2.22 9.25 -17.36
C GLU A 92 -2.18 10.70 -16.86
#